data_5b7d00d516aaf14067452b58c412ad9a
#
_entry.id   5b7d00d516aaf14067452b58c412ad9a
#
_cell.length_a   1.000
_cell.length_b   1.000
_cell.length_c   1.000
_cell.angle_alpha   90.00
_cell.angle_beta   90.00
_cell.angle_gamma   90.00
#
_symmetry.space_group_name_H-M   'P 1'
#
loop_
_entity.id
_entity.type
_entity.pdbx_description
1 polymer ?
#
loop_
_entity_poly.entity_id
_entity_poly.type
_entity_poly.pdbx_seq_one_letter_code
_entity_poly.pdbx_strand_id
1 'polypeptide(L)'
;MKLLRRQGKGDFNQGKTIVRYYDLDANGWDCVEDEAFFPDLDYPVIAVPADEAMDKAKKQPRVKDSLDLDLFSMPQPVASEEEEGLAFFPRMLLLAGHEDGKLHYNDLLVPGDVAGIAVFTALSSFMLANGRPKAIYVTRKLLSRMLEDFGKEFGVEIILTERLASLEPFRARIFGRR
;
A
#
# COMPACT_ATOMS: atom_id res chain seq x y z
N MET A 1 32.94 -12.08 1.42
CA MET A 1 32.40 -11.12 0.44
C MET A 1 33.04 -11.18 -0.97
N LYS A 2 33.72 -12.27 -1.34
CA LYS A 2 34.35 -12.48 -2.65
C LYS A 2 33.58 -13.45 -3.59
N LEU A 3 32.59 -14.19 -3.10
CA LEU A 3 31.89 -15.23 -3.87
C LEU A 3 30.78 -14.71 -4.79
N LEU A 4 30.14 -13.60 -4.47
CA LEU A 4 29.09 -13.02 -5.33
C LEU A 4 29.57 -12.43 -6.67
N ARG A 5 30.88 -12.29 -6.90
CA ARG A 5 31.44 -11.75 -8.16
C ARG A 5 31.67 -12.79 -9.24
N ARG A 6 31.50 -14.08 -8.97
CA ARG A 6 31.83 -15.17 -9.92
C ARG A 6 30.63 -15.94 -10.49
N GLN A 7 29.46 -15.81 -9.89
CA GLN A 7 28.27 -16.43 -10.43
C GLN A 7 27.47 -15.39 -11.22
N GLY A 8 27.14 -15.78 -12.44
CA GLY A 8 26.62 -14.95 -13.49
C GLY A 8 25.50 -14.01 -13.06
N LYS A 9 25.29 -12.97 -13.83
CA LYS A 9 24.13 -12.12 -13.74
C LYS A 9 22.90 -13.00 -13.96
N GLY A 10 22.22 -13.39 -12.87
CA GLY A 10 20.97 -14.13 -12.97
C GLY A 10 20.04 -13.39 -13.93
N ASP A 11 19.39 -14.11 -14.82
CA ASP A 11 18.50 -13.52 -15.79
C ASP A 11 17.12 -13.28 -15.12
N PHE A 12 17.08 -12.28 -14.25
CA PHE A 12 15.88 -11.90 -13.52
C PHE A 12 14.70 -11.53 -14.44
N ASN A 13 14.97 -11.27 -15.73
CA ASN A 13 13.94 -10.96 -16.71
C ASN A 13 13.18 -12.20 -17.20
N GLN A 14 13.71 -13.40 -16.95
CA GLN A 14 13.08 -14.67 -17.31
C GLN A 14 12.39 -15.39 -16.14
N GLY A 15 12.08 -14.67 -15.05
CA GLY A 15 11.46 -15.27 -13.89
C GLY A 15 12.40 -16.13 -13.04
N LYS A 16 13.71 -15.97 -13.21
CA LYS A 16 14.71 -16.67 -12.41
C LYS A 16 15.22 -15.82 -11.27
N THR A 17 15.58 -16.47 -10.17
CA THR A 17 16.16 -15.83 -8.98
C THR A 17 17.37 -16.61 -8.48
N ILE A 18 18.18 -15.97 -7.66
CA ILE A 18 19.30 -16.63 -6.98
C ILE A 18 18.81 -17.02 -5.58
N VAL A 19 18.68 -18.32 -5.36
CA VAL A 19 18.38 -18.88 -4.05
C VAL A 19 19.68 -19.15 -3.32
N ARG A 20 19.82 -18.62 -2.12
CA ARG A 20 20.94 -18.88 -1.23
C ARG A 20 20.53 -19.89 -0.16
N TYR A 21 21.28 -20.96 -0.03
CA TYR A 21 21.06 -21.97 0.98
C TYR A 21 22.36 -22.28 1.75
N TYR A 22 22.21 -22.80 2.95
CA TYR A 22 23.34 -23.24 3.74
C TYR A 22 23.55 -24.75 3.53
N ASP A 23 24.70 -25.11 2.99
CA ASP A 23 25.10 -26.50 2.81
C ASP A 23 25.73 -27.00 4.13
N LEU A 24 25.06 -27.93 4.78
CA LEU A 24 25.50 -28.51 6.05
C LEU A 24 26.75 -29.37 5.88
N ASP A 25 26.90 -30.06 4.75
CA ASP A 25 28.05 -30.96 4.47
C ASP A 25 29.30 -30.15 4.14
N ALA A 26 29.15 -29.11 3.34
CA ALA A 26 30.23 -28.17 3.01
C ALA A 26 30.48 -27.11 4.09
N ASN A 27 29.63 -27.05 5.13
CA ASN A 27 29.64 -26.05 6.20
C ASN A 27 29.76 -24.62 5.65
N GLY A 28 28.96 -24.28 4.65
CA GLY A 28 29.06 -23.02 3.95
C GLY A 28 27.77 -22.59 3.23
N TRP A 29 27.75 -21.34 2.81
CA TRP A 29 26.68 -20.81 1.98
C TRP A 29 26.96 -21.03 0.51
N ASP A 30 26.00 -21.63 -0.20
CA ASP A 30 26.04 -21.77 -1.64
C ASP A 30 24.85 -21.06 -2.30
N CYS A 31 24.86 -20.91 -3.60
CA CYS A 31 23.84 -20.23 -4.39
C CYS A 31 23.49 -21.05 -5.62
N VAL A 32 22.23 -21.19 -5.89
CA VAL A 32 21.68 -21.81 -7.10
C VAL A 32 20.78 -20.81 -7.83
N GLU A 33 20.81 -20.84 -9.15
CA GLU A 33 19.82 -20.16 -9.96
C GLU A 33 18.59 -21.07 -10.06
N ASP A 34 17.43 -20.57 -9.64
CA ASP A 34 16.20 -21.30 -9.61
C ASP A 34 15.06 -20.43 -10.15
N GLU A 35 13.93 -21.05 -10.49
CA GLU A 35 12.74 -20.30 -10.86
C GLU A 35 12.24 -19.47 -9.68
N ALA A 36 11.96 -18.20 -9.96
CA ALA A 36 11.40 -17.33 -8.94
C ALA A 36 9.95 -17.76 -8.64
N PHE A 37 9.77 -18.44 -7.52
CA PHE A 37 8.44 -18.72 -7.03
C PHE A 37 7.88 -17.46 -6.37
N PHE A 38 6.99 -16.76 -7.08
CA PHE A 38 6.15 -15.74 -6.49
C PHE A 38 4.82 -16.41 -6.14
N PRO A 39 4.57 -16.77 -4.87
CA PRO A 39 3.25 -17.24 -4.50
C PRO A 39 2.25 -16.18 -4.91
N ASP A 40 1.12 -16.60 -5.48
CA ASP A 40 -0.02 -15.71 -5.64
C ASP A 40 -0.34 -15.14 -4.25
N LEU A 41 0.03 -13.88 -4.06
CA LEU A 41 -0.26 -13.19 -2.80
C LEU A 41 -1.78 -13.05 -2.73
N ASP A 42 -2.39 -13.94 -1.98
CA ASP A 42 -3.80 -13.84 -1.64
C ASP A 42 -3.93 -12.66 -0.65
N TYR A 43 -4.11 -11.48 -1.22
CA TYR A 43 -4.29 -10.28 -0.41
C TYR A 43 -5.63 -10.39 0.31
N PRO A 44 -5.64 -10.31 1.65
CA PRO A 44 -6.88 -10.44 2.39
C PRO A 44 -7.84 -9.31 2.02
N VAL A 45 -9.08 -9.69 1.74
CA VAL A 45 -10.19 -8.75 1.76
C VAL A 45 -10.41 -8.36 3.22
N ILE A 46 -10.42 -7.08 3.51
CA ILE A 46 -10.64 -6.60 4.87
C ILE A 46 -12.13 -6.26 5.00
N ALA A 47 -12.78 -6.90 5.95
CA ALA A 47 -14.18 -6.61 6.24
C ALA A 47 -14.33 -5.12 6.64
N VAL A 48 -15.36 -4.48 6.11
CA VAL A 48 -15.72 -3.11 6.50
C VAL A 48 -16.08 -3.11 7.99
N PRO A 49 -15.49 -2.19 8.79
CA PRO A 49 -15.85 -2.11 10.20
C PRO A 49 -17.34 -1.84 10.39
N ALA A 50 -17.98 -2.64 11.26
CA ALA A 50 -19.36 -2.44 11.63
C ALA A 50 -19.44 -1.43 12.77
N ASP A 51 -19.30 -0.15 12.44
CA ASP A 51 -19.38 0.95 13.40
C ASP A 51 -20.37 2.04 12.96
N GLU A 52 -20.71 2.91 13.91
CA GLU A 52 -21.70 3.98 13.67
C GLU A 52 -21.25 4.97 12.59
N ALA A 53 -19.95 5.21 12.46
CA ALA A 53 -19.39 6.13 11.46
C ALA A 53 -19.58 5.57 10.04
N MET A 54 -19.33 4.28 9.85
CA MET A 54 -19.56 3.60 8.59
C MET A 54 -21.04 3.52 8.23
N ASP A 55 -21.90 3.23 9.21
CA ASP A 55 -23.35 3.22 9.01
C ASP A 55 -23.90 4.59 8.59
N LYS A 56 -23.39 5.66 9.18
CA LYS A 56 -23.73 7.04 8.79
C LYS A 56 -23.16 7.39 7.40
N ALA A 57 -21.93 7.00 7.14
CA ALA A 57 -21.28 7.23 5.85
C ALA A 57 -22.03 6.54 4.70
N LYS A 58 -22.51 5.31 4.92
CA LYS A 58 -23.30 4.55 3.95
C LYS A 58 -24.62 5.24 3.56
N LYS A 59 -25.20 6.02 4.46
CA LYS A 59 -26.45 6.77 4.23
C LYS A 59 -26.22 8.11 3.53
N GLN A 60 -24.97 8.56 3.36
CA GLN A 60 -24.67 9.82 2.70
C GLN A 60 -25.07 9.79 1.21
N PRO A 61 -25.49 10.92 0.64
CA PRO A 61 -25.78 11.01 -0.78
C PRO A 61 -24.55 10.69 -1.63
N ARG A 62 -24.77 10.15 -2.85
CA ARG A 62 -23.71 9.94 -3.80
C ARG A 62 -23.32 11.27 -4.46
N VAL A 63 -22.03 11.54 -4.48
CA VAL A 63 -21.45 12.72 -5.16
C VAL A 63 -20.78 12.31 -6.47
N LYS A 64 -20.43 13.30 -7.31
CA LYS A 64 -19.75 13.04 -8.59
C LYS A 64 -18.24 12.90 -8.43
N ASP A 65 -17.73 13.34 -7.28
CA ASP A 65 -16.30 13.38 -7.01
C ASP A 65 -15.72 11.96 -6.96
N SER A 66 -14.53 11.84 -7.46
CA SER A 66 -13.71 10.63 -7.37
C SER A 66 -12.48 10.91 -6.51
N LEU A 67 -11.89 9.87 -5.96
CA LEU A 67 -10.77 9.99 -5.01
C LEU A 67 -9.56 9.21 -5.52
N ASP A 68 -8.37 9.72 -5.23
CA ASP A 68 -7.11 9.00 -5.31
C ASP A 68 -6.69 8.59 -3.90
N LEU A 69 -6.43 7.30 -3.71
CA LEU A 69 -5.99 6.72 -2.45
C LEU A 69 -4.66 6.01 -2.63
N ASP A 70 -3.66 6.36 -1.83
CA ASP A 70 -2.37 5.68 -1.81
C ASP A 70 -1.91 5.38 -0.39
N LEU A 71 -1.26 4.22 -0.24
CA LEU A 71 -0.62 3.79 1.00
C LEU A 71 0.77 3.23 0.64
N PHE A 72 1.83 3.92 1.04
CA PHE A 72 3.20 3.56 0.68
C PHE A 72 4.17 3.74 1.85
N SER A 73 5.27 2.99 1.83
CA SER A 73 6.32 3.14 2.83
C SER A 73 7.14 4.39 2.56
N MET A 74 7.47 5.11 3.63
CA MET A 74 8.38 6.26 3.56
C MET A 74 9.78 5.82 3.12
N PRO A 75 10.52 6.66 2.38
CA PRO A 75 11.85 6.30 1.89
C PRO A 75 12.93 6.30 2.97
N GLN A 76 12.65 6.90 4.11
CA GLN A 76 13.58 7.00 5.23
C GLN A 76 13.02 6.30 6.46
N PRO A 77 13.85 5.50 7.15
CA PRO A 77 13.45 4.90 8.41
C PRO A 77 13.39 5.95 9.52
N VAL A 78 12.55 5.69 10.50
CA VAL A 78 12.43 6.47 11.74
C VAL A 78 12.84 5.56 12.89
N ALA A 79 13.53 6.12 13.88
CA ALA A 79 13.87 5.39 15.09
C ALA A 79 12.60 5.09 15.90
N SER A 80 12.51 3.89 16.44
CA SER A 80 11.44 3.53 17.38
C SER A 80 11.70 4.19 18.71
N GLU A 81 10.68 4.83 19.29
CA GLU A 81 10.75 5.34 20.67
C GLU A 81 10.55 4.21 21.71
N GLU A 82 9.86 3.13 21.32
CA GLU A 82 9.51 2.02 22.20
C GLU A 82 10.61 0.94 22.27
N GLU A 83 11.39 0.78 21.19
CA GLU A 83 12.46 -0.22 21.11
C GLU A 83 13.78 0.44 20.74
N GLU A 84 14.65 0.63 21.74
CA GLU A 84 15.97 1.22 21.55
C GLU A 84 16.78 0.54 20.44
N GLY A 85 17.19 1.32 19.45
CA GLY A 85 18.05 0.88 18.35
C GLY A 85 17.33 0.23 17.17
N LEU A 86 16.03 0.03 17.22
CA LEU A 86 15.26 -0.44 16.06
C LEU A 86 14.76 0.74 15.23
N ALA A 87 14.88 0.60 13.93
CA ALA A 87 14.36 1.56 12.98
C ALA A 87 13.29 0.89 12.12
N PHE A 88 12.22 1.61 11.81
CA PHE A 88 11.15 1.14 10.95
C PHE A 88 10.87 2.13 9.82
N PHE A 89 10.25 1.64 8.76
CA PHE A 89 9.77 2.48 7.66
C PHE A 89 8.28 2.75 7.87
N PRO A 90 7.89 3.95 8.32
CA PRO A 90 6.49 4.28 8.47
C PRO A 90 5.77 4.26 7.13
N ARG A 91 4.45 4.05 7.14
CA ARG A 91 3.64 4.07 5.93
C ARG A 91 2.83 5.36 5.89
N MET A 92 2.86 6.04 4.76
CA MET A 92 2.05 7.24 4.52
C MET A 92 0.75 6.84 3.84
N LEU A 93 -0.38 7.23 4.44
CA LEU A 93 -1.70 7.16 3.83
C LEU A 93 -2.08 8.54 3.31
N LEU A 94 -2.48 8.61 2.04
CA LEU A 94 -2.95 9.84 1.39
C LEU A 94 -4.30 9.59 0.72
N LEU A 95 -5.23 10.53 0.90
CA LEU A 95 -6.51 10.58 0.21
C LEU A 95 -6.71 11.97 -0.39
N ALA A 96 -6.84 12.07 -1.71
CA ALA A 96 -7.05 13.34 -2.39
C ALA A 96 -8.17 13.25 -3.43
N GLY A 97 -8.72 14.40 -3.80
CA GLY A 97 -9.65 14.49 -4.93
C GLY A 97 -8.94 14.17 -6.24
N HIS A 98 -9.56 13.30 -7.05
CA HIS A 98 -8.98 12.83 -8.31
C HIS A 98 -8.81 13.98 -9.33
N GLU A 99 -9.81 14.86 -9.44
CA GLU A 99 -9.84 15.93 -10.42
C GLU A 99 -9.11 17.19 -9.94
N ASP A 100 -9.26 17.55 -8.66
CA ASP A 100 -8.77 18.84 -8.12
C ASP A 100 -7.45 18.70 -7.33
N GLY A 101 -7.05 17.48 -7.02
CA GLY A 101 -5.84 17.22 -6.25
C GLY A 101 -5.87 17.72 -4.80
N LYS A 102 -7.06 18.11 -4.31
CA LYS A 102 -7.21 18.58 -2.94
C LYS A 102 -6.99 17.44 -1.96
N LEU A 103 -6.04 17.61 -1.05
CA LEU A 103 -5.78 16.63 0.00
C LEU A 103 -6.92 16.66 1.02
N HIS A 104 -7.61 15.54 1.19
CA HIS A 104 -8.70 15.36 2.15
C HIS A 104 -8.24 14.68 3.43
N TYR A 105 -7.26 13.78 3.33
CA TYR A 105 -6.73 13.06 4.47
C TYR A 105 -5.27 12.68 4.26
N ASN A 106 -4.49 12.75 5.32
CA ASN A 106 -3.14 12.20 5.38
C ASN A 106 -2.87 11.67 6.79
N ASP A 107 -2.15 10.57 6.84
CA ASP A 107 -1.75 9.95 8.10
C ASP A 107 -0.44 9.19 7.96
N LEU A 108 0.31 9.09 9.04
CA LEU A 108 1.58 8.38 9.12
C LEU A 108 1.44 7.17 10.03
N LEU A 109 1.33 6.00 9.44
CA LEU A 109 1.14 4.75 10.17
C LEU A 109 2.48 4.22 10.69
N VAL A 110 2.51 3.93 11.98
CA VAL A 110 3.66 3.33 12.68
C VAL A 110 3.46 1.82 12.90
N PRO A 111 4.47 1.07 13.40
CA PRO A 111 4.29 -0.32 13.79
C PRO A 111 3.16 -0.48 14.80
N GLY A 112 2.31 -1.47 14.58
CA GLY A 112 1.08 -1.68 15.37
C GLY A 112 -0.18 -1.10 14.74
N ASP A 113 -0.08 -0.10 13.89
CA ASP A 113 -1.24 0.45 13.20
C ASP A 113 -1.80 -0.51 12.14
N VAL A 114 -3.10 -0.73 12.20
CA VAL A 114 -3.82 -1.58 11.25
C VAL A 114 -4.20 -0.75 10.03
N ALA A 115 -3.52 -0.98 8.91
CA ALA A 115 -3.72 -0.22 7.67
C ALA A 115 -5.20 -0.17 7.22
N GLY A 116 -5.94 -1.26 7.37
CA GLY A 116 -7.37 -1.31 7.02
C GLY A 116 -8.20 -0.33 7.84
N ILE A 117 -7.94 -0.24 9.15
CA ILE A 117 -8.65 0.70 10.02
C ILE A 117 -8.36 2.14 9.59
N ALA A 118 -7.09 2.48 9.34
CA ALA A 118 -6.72 3.82 8.91
C ALA A 118 -7.37 4.20 7.57
N VAL A 119 -7.37 3.28 6.60
CA VAL A 119 -8.00 3.49 5.29
C VAL A 119 -9.51 3.71 5.45
N PHE A 120 -10.20 2.88 6.23
CA PHE A 120 -11.64 3.04 6.44
C PHE A 120 -11.97 4.31 7.23
N THR A 121 -11.13 4.70 8.19
CA THR A 121 -11.27 5.97 8.90
C THR A 121 -11.15 7.17 7.94
N ALA A 122 -10.18 7.15 7.04
CA ALA A 122 -10.03 8.20 6.04
C ALA A 122 -11.25 8.30 5.12
N LEU A 123 -11.74 7.15 4.64
CA LEU A 123 -12.90 7.09 3.75
C LEU A 123 -14.20 7.49 4.45
N SER A 124 -14.46 7.03 5.67
CA SER A 124 -15.63 7.42 6.43
C SER A 124 -15.63 8.91 6.75
N SER A 125 -14.48 9.47 7.13
CA SER A 125 -14.32 10.90 7.39
C SER A 125 -14.63 11.73 6.14
N PHE A 126 -14.12 11.33 4.98
CA PHE A 126 -14.45 11.98 3.71
C PHE A 126 -15.95 11.91 3.42
N MET A 127 -16.54 10.71 3.49
CA MET A 127 -17.95 10.51 3.16
C MET A 127 -18.90 11.26 4.07
N LEU A 128 -18.59 11.35 5.36
CA LEU A 128 -19.39 12.10 6.32
C LEU A 128 -19.39 13.60 6.05
N ALA A 129 -18.28 14.12 5.54
CA ALA A 129 -18.14 15.55 5.23
C ALA A 129 -18.64 15.93 3.83
N ASN A 130 -18.49 15.05 2.83
CA ASN A 130 -18.69 15.40 1.43
C ASN A 130 -19.72 14.53 0.70
N GLY A 131 -20.04 13.35 1.22
CA GLY A 131 -20.87 12.36 0.54
C GLY A 131 -20.07 11.19 -0.02
N ARG A 132 -20.76 10.15 -0.54
CA ARG A 132 -20.13 8.95 -1.09
C ARG A 132 -19.53 9.24 -2.45
N PRO A 133 -18.23 8.98 -2.66
CA PRO A 133 -17.57 9.24 -3.95
C PRO A 133 -18.12 8.31 -5.03
N LYS A 134 -17.94 8.72 -6.30
CA LYS A 134 -18.27 7.90 -7.46
C LYS A 134 -17.30 6.73 -7.58
N ALA A 135 -16.01 7.00 -7.47
CA ALA A 135 -14.94 6.01 -7.62
C ALA A 135 -13.76 6.32 -6.71
N ILE A 136 -12.96 5.31 -6.42
CA ILE A 136 -11.67 5.41 -5.73
C ILE A 136 -10.61 4.76 -6.63
N TYR A 137 -9.61 5.55 -6.99
CA TYR A 137 -8.47 5.12 -7.79
C TYR A 137 -7.32 4.71 -6.88
N VAL A 138 -6.71 3.57 -7.17
CA VAL A 138 -5.56 3.03 -6.44
C VAL A 138 -4.53 2.48 -7.44
N THR A 139 -3.24 2.47 -7.06
CA THR A 139 -2.18 1.88 -7.90
C THR A 139 -1.74 0.50 -7.45
N ARG A 140 -2.16 0.06 -6.27
CA ARG A 140 -1.69 -1.19 -5.68
C ARG A 140 -2.78 -2.22 -5.60
N LYS A 141 -2.51 -3.43 -6.11
CA LYS A 141 -3.43 -4.58 -6.00
C LYS A 141 -3.87 -4.84 -4.57
N LEU A 142 -2.96 -4.66 -3.59
CA LEU A 142 -3.29 -4.79 -2.17
C LEU A 142 -4.43 -3.86 -1.74
N LEU A 143 -4.35 -2.57 -2.10
CA LEU A 143 -5.42 -1.61 -1.78
C LEU A 143 -6.71 -1.93 -2.52
N SER A 144 -6.63 -2.31 -3.80
CA SER A 144 -7.79 -2.71 -4.57
C SER A 144 -8.53 -3.89 -3.92
N ARG A 145 -7.80 -4.91 -3.50
CA ARG A 145 -8.39 -6.08 -2.81
C ARG A 145 -8.95 -5.71 -1.44
N MET A 146 -8.23 -4.90 -0.66
CA MET A 146 -8.67 -4.40 0.64
C MET A 146 -10.02 -3.68 0.55
N LEU A 147 -10.24 -2.93 -0.53
CA LEU A 147 -11.44 -2.12 -0.75
C LEU A 147 -12.57 -2.84 -1.50
N GLU A 148 -12.40 -4.09 -1.88
CA GLU A 148 -13.38 -4.80 -2.72
C GLU A 148 -14.76 -4.87 -2.07
N ASP A 149 -14.83 -5.28 -0.80
CA ASP A 149 -16.11 -5.37 -0.10
C ASP A 149 -16.67 -3.98 0.23
N PHE A 150 -15.80 -3.02 0.56
CA PHE A 150 -16.21 -1.62 0.70
C PHE A 150 -16.86 -1.10 -0.58
N GLY A 151 -16.25 -1.33 -1.73
CA GLY A 151 -16.82 -0.91 -3.01
C GLY A 151 -18.21 -1.48 -3.26
N LYS A 152 -18.41 -2.79 -3.00
CA LYS A 152 -19.71 -3.46 -3.11
C LYS A 152 -20.73 -2.88 -2.13
N GLU A 153 -20.35 -2.71 -0.89
CA GLU A 153 -21.25 -2.30 0.19
C GLU A 153 -21.68 -0.84 0.06
N PHE A 154 -20.79 0.06 -0.34
CA PHE A 154 -21.06 1.49 -0.47
C PHE A 154 -21.48 1.91 -1.89
N GLY A 155 -21.45 0.99 -2.85
CA GLY A 155 -21.72 1.28 -4.26
C GLY A 155 -20.69 2.22 -4.87
N VAL A 156 -19.42 2.11 -4.46
CA VAL A 156 -18.27 2.91 -4.93
C VAL A 156 -17.42 2.03 -5.85
N GLU A 157 -17.05 2.55 -7.01
CA GLU A 157 -16.21 1.83 -7.97
C GLU A 157 -14.75 1.87 -7.50
N ILE A 158 -14.08 0.72 -7.44
CA ILE A 158 -12.65 0.64 -7.11
C ILE A 158 -11.86 0.41 -8.39
N ILE A 159 -11.03 1.37 -8.77
CA ILE A 159 -10.33 1.38 -10.05
C ILE A 159 -8.83 1.24 -9.81
N LEU A 160 -8.25 0.13 -10.31
CA LEU A 160 -6.81 -0.05 -10.34
C LEU A 160 -6.24 0.73 -11.54
N THR A 161 -5.31 1.64 -11.29
CA THR A 161 -4.66 2.47 -12.31
C THR A 161 -3.14 2.39 -12.17
N GLU A 162 -2.43 2.78 -13.20
CA GLU A 162 -0.96 2.83 -13.17
C GLU A 162 -0.42 4.06 -12.43
N ARG A 163 -1.21 5.14 -12.34
CA ARG A 163 -0.76 6.42 -11.80
C ARG A 163 -1.88 7.19 -11.12
N LEU A 164 -1.55 7.87 -10.01
CA LEU A 164 -2.42 8.80 -9.29
C LEU A 164 -1.88 10.22 -9.49
N ALA A 165 -2.33 10.87 -10.55
CA ALA A 165 -1.80 12.19 -10.94
C ALA A 165 -1.99 13.26 -9.85
N SER A 166 -3.08 13.21 -9.11
CA SER A 166 -3.39 14.14 -8.02
C SER A 166 -2.41 14.04 -6.85
N LEU A 167 -1.85 12.85 -6.61
CA LEU A 167 -0.92 12.57 -5.50
C LEU A 167 0.56 12.76 -5.86
N GLU A 168 0.91 12.89 -7.15
CA GLU A 168 2.30 13.07 -7.59
C GLU A 168 3.02 14.27 -6.93
N PRO A 169 2.39 15.45 -6.77
CA PRO A 169 3.06 16.57 -6.10
C PRO A 169 3.42 16.28 -4.65
N PHE A 170 2.59 15.50 -3.93
CA PHE A 170 2.86 15.09 -2.56
C PHE A 170 3.99 14.06 -2.50
N ARG A 171 3.95 13.06 -3.37
CA ARG A 171 4.99 12.04 -3.49
C ARG A 171 6.35 12.67 -3.84
N ALA A 172 6.38 13.62 -4.79
CA ALA A 172 7.60 14.31 -5.16
C ALA A 172 8.24 15.10 -4.01
N ARG A 173 7.43 15.62 -3.09
CA ARG A 173 7.96 16.28 -1.87
C ARG A 173 8.55 15.29 -0.89
N ILE A 174 7.94 14.12 -0.74
CA ILE A 174 8.37 13.06 0.20
C ILE A 174 9.64 12.36 -0.31
N PHE A 175 9.66 11.99 -1.59
CA PHE A 175 10.78 11.24 -2.17
C PHE A 175 11.92 12.10 -2.68
N GLY A 176 11.77 13.43 -2.66
CA GLY A 176 12.67 14.36 -3.34
C GLY A 176 12.43 14.36 -4.85
N ARG A 177 12.73 15.45 -5.52
CA ARG A 177 12.75 15.49 -6.99
C ARG A 177 13.93 14.61 -7.45
N ARG A 178 13.65 13.52 -8.15
CA ARG A 178 14.65 12.87 -8.99
C ARG A 178 14.87 13.67 -10.25
#